data_22d9a222e00000a2408a58cb2725c70a
#
_entry.id   22d9a222e00000a2408a58cb2725c70a
#
_cell.length_a   1.000
_cell.length_b   1.000
_cell.length_c   1.000
_cell.angle_alpha   90.00
_cell.angle_beta   90.00
_cell.angle_gamma   90.00
#
_symmetry.space_group_name_H-M   'P 1'
#
loop_
_entity.id
_entity.type
_entity.pdbx_description
1 polymer ?
#
loop_
_entity_poly.entity_id
_entity_poly.type
_entity_poly.pdbx_seq_one_letter_code
_entity_poly.pdbx_strand_id
1 'polypeptide(L)'
;MIGKICKISTPYYDNANKKMSFKVRPALVIAQADSTDYVILPISTITHKENIDPEYDIKIDPSIYPNLNLNKISYVRTHKQTIVHRASITGIISDFRTEYEEFYLDVLIKRDDFSYEATTRGLT
;
A
#
# COMPACT_ATOMS: atom_id res chain seq x y z
N MET A 1 7.43 11.32 5.93
CA MET A 1 7.18 10.09 5.13
C MET A 1 5.94 9.35 5.61
N ILE A 2 5.81 9.14 6.91
CA ILE A 2 4.66 8.43 7.48
C ILE A 2 3.34 9.14 7.14
N GLY A 3 2.37 8.37 6.66
CA GLY A 3 1.07 8.86 6.24
C GLY A 3 0.98 9.31 4.79
N LYS A 4 2.06 9.21 4.04
CA LYS A 4 2.11 9.64 2.63
C LYS A 4 2.01 8.47 1.69
N ILE A 5 1.36 8.71 0.53
CA ILE A 5 1.43 7.80 -0.60
C ILE A 5 2.67 8.15 -1.40
N CYS A 6 3.53 7.16 -1.60
CA CYS A 6 4.81 7.34 -2.27
C CYS A 6 4.95 6.41 -3.47
N LYS A 7 5.83 6.79 -4.38
CA LYS A 7 6.26 5.92 -5.48
C LYS A 7 7.33 4.99 -4.97
N ILE A 8 7.11 3.68 -5.11
CA ILE A 8 8.04 2.65 -4.67
C ILE A 8 8.57 1.92 -5.89
N SER A 9 9.90 1.90 -6.02
CA SER A 9 10.58 1.11 -7.05
C SER A 9 10.67 -0.34 -6.58
N THR A 10 10.01 -1.23 -7.31
CA THR A 10 9.93 -2.65 -6.97
C THR A 10 10.60 -3.49 -8.06
N PRO A 11 11.58 -4.34 -7.70
CA PRO A 11 12.20 -5.23 -8.68
C PRO A 11 11.25 -6.34 -9.10
N TYR A 12 11.35 -6.73 -10.36
CA TYR A 12 10.65 -7.89 -10.89
C TYR A 12 11.47 -8.52 -11.99
N TYR A 13 11.24 -9.81 -12.26
CA TYR A 13 11.89 -10.50 -13.36
C TYR A 13 11.11 -10.31 -14.66
N ASP A 14 11.77 -9.73 -15.66
CA ASP A 14 11.19 -9.52 -16.99
C ASP A 14 11.44 -10.76 -17.85
N ASN A 15 10.40 -11.58 -18.04
CA ASN A 15 10.48 -12.80 -18.82
C ASN A 15 10.77 -12.55 -20.30
N ALA A 16 10.31 -11.42 -20.85
CA ALA A 16 10.54 -11.10 -22.27
C ALA A 16 12.01 -10.78 -22.57
N ASN A 17 12.66 -10.06 -21.66
CA ASN A 17 14.06 -9.66 -21.80
C ASN A 17 15.02 -10.53 -20.98
N LYS A 18 14.50 -11.49 -20.21
CA LYS A 18 15.27 -12.43 -19.37
C LYS A 18 16.25 -11.73 -18.44
N LYS A 19 15.78 -10.67 -17.77
CA LYS A 19 16.58 -9.90 -16.81
C LYS A 19 15.71 -9.31 -15.71
N MET A 20 16.35 -8.89 -14.62
CA MET A 20 15.69 -8.11 -13.59
C MET A 20 15.39 -6.71 -14.12
N SER A 21 14.22 -6.20 -13.77
CA SER A 21 13.78 -4.86 -14.10
C SER A 21 13.06 -4.25 -12.88
N PHE A 22 12.57 -3.00 -13.01
CA PHE A 22 11.90 -2.30 -11.92
C PHE A 22 10.56 -1.74 -12.39
N LYS A 23 9.57 -1.84 -11.50
CA LYS A 23 8.28 -1.16 -11.67
C LYS A 23 8.10 -0.15 -10.54
N VAL A 24 7.56 1.02 -10.88
CA VAL A 24 7.18 2.02 -9.89
C VAL A 24 5.71 1.85 -9.58
N ARG A 25 5.39 1.62 -8.30
CA ARG A 25 4.01 1.41 -7.83
C ARG A 25 3.75 2.30 -6.62
N PRO A 26 2.51 2.78 -6.45
CA PRO A 26 2.18 3.53 -5.25
C PRO A 26 2.09 2.62 -4.03
N ALA A 27 2.44 3.17 -2.88
CA ALA A 27 2.25 2.52 -1.59
C ALA A 27 2.05 3.56 -0.50
N LEU A 28 1.31 3.18 0.54
CA LEU A 28 1.10 4.01 1.72
C LEU A 28 2.18 3.70 2.74
N VAL A 29 2.95 4.70 3.13
CA VAL A 29 3.97 4.57 4.19
C VAL A 29 3.27 4.75 5.54
N ILE A 30 3.31 3.72 6.39
CA ILE A 30 2.58 3.73 7.66
C ILE A 30 3.48 3.77 8.89
N ALA A 31 4.74 3.39 8.77
CA ALA A 31 5.67 3.38 9.90
C ALA A 31 7.11 3.41 9.41
N GLN A 32 8.01 3.72 10.33
CA GLN A 32 9.44 3.55 10.14
C GLN A 32 9.87 2.32 10.93
N ALA A 33 10.44 1.33 10.24
CA ALA A 33 10.85 0.07 10.88
C ALA A 33 12.17 0.24 11.63
N ASP A 34 13.12 0.97 11.02
CA ASP A 34 14.42 1.31 11.60
C ASP A 34 14.99 2.55 10.90
N SER A 35 16.30 2.82 11.04
CA SER A 35 16.93 4.00 10.47
C SER A 35 16.91 4.05 8.93
N THR A 36 16.73 2.91 8.26
CA THR A 36 16.79 2.82 6.79
C THR A 36 15.52 2.30 6.15
N ASP A 37 14.63 1.65 6.91
CA ASP A 37 13.50 0.91 6.35
C ASP A 37 12.17 1.47 6.80
N TYR A 38 11.20 1.42 5.90
CA TYR A 38 9.81 1.82 6.14
C TYR A 38 8.86 0.65 5.96
N VAL A 39 7.78 0.70 6.74
CA VAL A 39 6.65 -0.23 6.60
C VAL A 39 5.65 0.40 5.67
N ILE A 40 5.23 -0.35 4.64
CA ILE A 40 4.29 0.13 3.64
C ILE A 40 3.12 -0.83 3.47
N LEU A 41 2.00 -0.26 2.99
CA LEU A 41 0.87 -1.02 2.46
C LEU A 41 0.82 -0.77 0.95
N PRO A 42 0.92 -1.82 0.11
CA PRO A 42 0.84 -1.64 -1.33
C PRO A 42 -0.51 -1.07 -1.76
N ILE A 43 -0.51 -0.24 -2.80
CA ILE A 43 -1.72 0.25 -3.44
C ILE A 43 -1.73 -0.30 -4.86
N SER A 44 -2.78 -1.02 -5.22
CA SER A 44 -2.86 -1.72 -6.51
C SER A 44 -4.14 -1.39 -7.24
N THR A 45 -4.04 -1.24 -8.55
CA THR A 45 -5.21 -1.23 -9.43
C THR A 45 -5.58 -2.68 -9.70
N ILE A 46 -6.68 -3.14 -9.11
CA ILE A 46 -7.13 -4.52 -9.27
C ILE A 46 -8.30 -4.51 -10.25
N THR A 47 -8.12 -5.13 -11.41
CA THR A 47 -9.12 -5.13 -12.48
C THR A 47 -10.04 -6.35 -12.45
N HIS A 48 -9.59 -7.44 -11.84
CA HIS A 48 -10.38 -8.67 -11.71
C HIS A 48 -10.94 -8.77 -10.30
N LYS A 49 -12.27 -8.82 -10.17
CA LYS A 49 -12.96 -8.84 -8.87
C LYS A 49 -12.53 -9.99 -7.98
N GLU A 50 -12.21 -11.14 -8.56
CA GLU A 50 -11.76 -12.31 -7.81
C GLU A 50 -10.43 -12.10 -7.10
N ASN A 51 -9.65 -11.10 -7.51
CA ASN A 51 -8.36 -10.76 -6.90
C ASN A 51 -8.49 -9.72 -5.79
N ILE A 52 -9.69 -9.19 -5.56
CA ILE A 52 -9.97 -8.24 -4.50
C ILE A 52 -10.35 -9.02 -3.25
N ASP A 53 -9.65 -8.74 -2.14
CA ASP A 53 -10.07 -9.23 -0.83
C ASP A 53 -11.21 -8.33 -0.34
N PRO A 54 -12.44 -8.86 -0.15
CA PRO A 54 -13.60 -8.02 0.18
C PRO A 54 -13.52 -7.41 1.57
N GLU A 55 -12.67 -7.93 2.46
CA GLU A 55 -12.52 -7.42 3.81
C GLU A 55 -11.32 -6.49 3.97
N TYR A 56 -10.18 -6.85 3.38
CA TYR A 56 -8.91 -6.18 3.67
C TYR A 56 -8.39 -5.27 2.55
N ASP A 57 -8.89 -5.38 1.34
CA ASP A 57 -8.59 -4.43 0.27
C ASP A 57 -9.53 -3.22 0.38
N ILE A 58 -8.96 -2.05 0.66
CA ILE A 58 -9.73 -0.82 0.87
C ILE A 58 -9.73 0.00 -0.40
N LYS A 59 -10.92 0.19 -0.98
CA LYS A 59 -11.09 0.91 -2.23
C LYS A 59 -10.81 2.39 -2.08
N ILE A 60 -10.03 2.94 -3.00
CA ILE A 60 -9.85 4.38 -3.20
C ILE A 60 -10.43 4.74 -4.55
N ASP A 61 -11.51 5.52 -4.56
CA ASP A 61 -12.11 6.07 -5.76
C ASP A 61 -11.60 7.50 -5.95
N PRO A 62 -10.88 7.79 -7.06
CA PRO A 62 -10.33 9.13 -7.29
C PRO A 62 -11.39 10.24 -7.38
N SER A 63 -12.63 9.91 -7.73
CA SER A 63 -13.72 10.89 -7.78
C SER A 63 -14.19 11.30 -6.39
N ILE A 64 -13.98 10.45 -5.39
CA ILE A 64 -14.33 10.72 -3.99
C ILE A 64 -13.14 11.30 -3.23
N TYR A 65 -11.93 10.83 -3.54
CA TYR A 65 -10.69 11.23 -2.88
C TYR A 65 -9.69 11.83 -3.87
N PRO A 66 -10.03 12.97 -4.49
CA PRO A 66 -9.18 13.55 -5.56
C PRO A 66 -7.80 13.99 -5.07
N ASN A 67 -7.68 14.38 -3.80
CA ASN A 67 -6.42 14.88 -3.25
C ASN A 67 -5.40 13.76 -2.93
N LEU A 68 -5.76 12.50 -3.14
CA LEU A 68 -4.80 11.40 -3.08
C LEU A 68 -3.98 11.28 -4.38
N ASN A 69 -4.38 11.99 -5.44
CA ASN A 69 -3.67 12.08 -6.71
C ASN A 69 -3.45 10.72 -7.39
N LEU A 70 -4.41 9.83 -7.24
CA LEU A 70 -4.44 8.56 -7.96
C LEU A 70 -5.33 8.70 -9.20
N ASN A 71 -4.93 8.13 -10.33
CA ASN A 71 -5.63 8.30 -11.60
C ASN A 71 -6.73 7.27 -11.83
N LYS A 72 -6.67 6.14 -11.14
CA LYS A 72 -7.58 5.02 -11.30
C LYS A 72 -8.10 4.55 -9.97
N ILE A 73 -9.25 3.86 -9.98
CA ILE A 73 -9.73 3.14 -8.80
C ILE A 73 -8.64 2.18 -8.38
N SER A 74 -8.23 2.29 -7.13
CA SER A 74 -7.13 1.53 -6.54
C SER A 74 -7.56 0.96 -5.20
N TYR A 75 -6.76 0.05 -4.68
CA TYR A 75 -7.03 -0.60 -3.39
C TYR A 75 -5.80 -0.55 -2.52
N VAL A 76 -5.95 -0.07 -1.29
CA VAL A 76 -4.91 -0.24 -0.26
C VAL A 76 -5.00 -1.67 0.23
N ARG A 77 -3.92 -2.42 0.08
CA ARG A 77 -3.88 -3.84 0.44
C ARG A 77 -3.43 -3.98 1.89
N THR A 78 -4.36 -3.86 2.83
CA THR A 78 -4.05 -3.85 4.27
C THR A 78 -3.50 -5.17 4.79
N HIS A 79 -3.70 -6.26 4.05
CA HIS A 79 -3.21 -7.61 4.35
C HIS A 79 -1.87 -7.96 3.70
N LYS A 80 -1.25 -6.99 3.01
CA LYS A 80 0.01 -7.20 2.26
C LYS A 80 1.14 -6.28 2.76
N GLN A 81 1.16 -5.99 4.05
CA GLN A 81 2.20 -5.17 4.64
C GLN A 81 3.60 -5.68 4.26
N THR A 82 4.46 -4.76 3.89
CA THR A 82 5.83 -5.07 3.43
C THR A 82 6.79 -4.03 3.98
N ILE A 83 8.05 -4.41 4.14
CA ILE A 83 9.14 -3.50 4.53
C ILE A 83 9.96 -3.18 3.29
N VAL A 84 10.25 -1.89 3.08
CA VAL A 84 11.09 -1.43 1.97
C VAL A 84 12.20 -0.53 2.48
N HIS A 85 13.36 -0.58 1.83
CA HIS A 85 14.45 0.33 2.12
C HIS A 85 14.09 1.74 1.62
N ARG A 86 14.50 2.78 2.36
CA ARG A 86 14.25 4.18 1.99
C ARG A 86 14.68 4.53 0.56
N ALA A 87 15.74 3.88 0.06
CA ALA A 87 16.23 4.09 -1.30
C ALA A 87 15.24 3.64 -2.38
N SER A 88 14.28 2.76 -2.04
CA SER A 88 13.22 2.34 -2.95
C SER A 88 12.11 3.37 -3.09
N ILE A 89 12.05 4.35 -2.19
CA ILE A 89 11.06 5.44 -2.24
C ILE A 89 11.59 6.51 -3.17
N THR A 90 10.98 6.65 -4.35
CA THR A 90 11.49 7.53 -5.41
C THR A 90 10.74 8.86 -5.52
N GLY A 91 9.64 9.03 -4.81
CA GLY A 91 8.87 10.28 -4.82
C GLY A 91 7.63 10.18 -3.96
N ILE A 92 7.04 11.35 -3.69
CA ILE A 92 5.80 11.48 -2.92
C ILE A 92 4.67 11.81 -3.90
N ILE A 93 3.55 11.08 -3.80
CA ILE A 93 2.35 11.31 -4.61
C ILE A 93 1.39 12.24 -3.88
N SER A 94 1.13 11.97 -2.60
CA SER A 94 0.17 12.75 -1.80
C SER A 94 0.39 12.51 -0.31
N ASP A 95 -0.24 13.35 0.51
CA ASP A 95 -0.24 13.18 1.97
C ASP A 95 -1.60 12.67 2.42
N PHE A 96 -1.76 11.36 2.46
CA PHE A 96 -3.02 10.69 2.78
C PHE A 96 -3.52 11.07 4.17
N ARG A 97 -2.61 11.03 5.15
CA ARG A 97 -2.95 11.31 6.54
C ARG A 97 -3.47 12.74 6.74
N THR A 98 -2.85 13.71 6.08
CA THR A 98 -3.27 15.11 6.19
C THR A 98 -4.56 15.39 5.43
N GLU A 99 -4.69 14.85 4.21
CA GLU A 99 -5.84 15.12 3.34
C GLU A 99 -7.11 14.43 3.81
N TYR A 100 -7.02 13.19 4.30
CA TYR A 100 -8.17 12.38 4.69
C TYR A 100 -7.84 11.57 5.96
N GLU A 101 -7.73 12.25 7.09
CA GLU A 101 -7.27 11.64 8.34
C GLU A 101 -8.15 10.48 8.80
N GLU A 102 -9.47 10.63 8.77
CA GLU A 102 -10.38 9.57 9.20
C GLU A 102 -10.24 8.32 8.33
N PHE A 103 -10.15 8.52 7.01
CA PHE A 103 -9.93 7.42 6.08
C PHE A 103 -8.58 6.73 6.33
N TYR A 104 -7.55 7.51 6.58
CA TYR A 104 -6.23 6.98 6.93
C TYR A 104 -6.30 6.10 8.18
N LEU A 105 -7.00 6.55 9.23
CA LEU A 105 -7.17 5.78 10.45
C LEU A 105 -7.97 4.49 10.20
N ASP A 106 -9.00 4.54 9.37
CA ASP A 106 -9.76 3.34 8.98
C ASP A 106 -8.88 2.30 8.29
N VAL A 107 -7.95 2.74 7.44
CA VAL A 107 -6.97 1.85 6.79
C VAL A 107 -6.09 1.18 7.84
N LEU A 108 -5.59 1.94 8.82
CA LEU A 108 -4.76 1.37 9.89
C LEU A 108 -5.54 0.37 10.76
N ILE A 109 -6.80 0.65 11.04
CA ILE A 109 -7.66 -0.28 11.79
C ILE A 109 -7.82 -1.59 11.02
N LYS A 110 -8.04 -1.54 9.72
CA LYS A 110 -8.14 -2.76 8.89
C LYS A 110 -6.83 -3.55 8.87
N ARG A 111 -5.69 -2.87 8.80
CA ARG A 111 -4.39 -3.52 8.90
C ARG A 111 -4.23 -4.23 10.24
N ASP A 112 -4.66 -3.59 11.33
CA ASP A 112 -4.59 -4.18 12.66
C ASP A 112 -5.53 -5.37 12.80
N ASP A 113 -6.74 -5.28 12.25
CA ASP A 113 -7.71 -6.38 12.22
C ASP A 113 -7.12 -7.60 11.51
N PHE A 114 -6.48 -7.40 10.36
CA PHE A 114 -5.83 -8.48 9.64
C PHE A 114 -4.69 -9.09 10.45
N SER A 115 -3.84 -8.27 11.04
CA SER A 115 -2.71 -8.74 11.84
C SER A 115 -3.17 -9.58 13.03
N TYR A 116 -4.19 -9.13 13.74
CA TYR A 116 -4.77 -9.87 14.85
C TYR A 116 -5.36 -11.20 14.37
N GLU A 117 -6.19 -11.18 13.33
CA GLU A 117 -6.81 -12.36 12.75
C GLU A 117 -5.77 -13.39 12.32
N ALA A 118 -4.76 -12.95 11.57
CA ALA A 118 -3.72 -13.83 11.04
C ALA A 118 -2.86 -14.46 12.14
N THR A 119 -2.55 -13.69 13.20
CA THR A 119 -1.69 -14.17 14.28
C THR A 119 -2.42 -15.01 15.31
N THR A 120 -3.75 -14.93 15.40
CA THR A 120 -4.54 -15.71 16.35
C THR A 120 -5.24 -16.92 15.74
N ARG A 121 -5.26 -17.01 14.43
CA ARG A 121 -6.01 -18.02 13.65
C ARG A 121 -5.70 -19.46 14.03
N GLY A 122 -4.55 -19.78 14.52
CA GLY A 122 -4.14 -21.13 14.93
C GLY A 122 -4.17 -21.38 16.43
N LEU A 123 -4.70 -20.45 17.23
CA LEU A 123 -4.64 -20.53 18.69
C LEU A 123 -5.84 -21.23 19.34
N THR A 124 -6.86 -21.56 18.57
CA THR A 124 -8.09 -22.20 19.08
C THR A 124 -8.16 -23.68 18.75
#